data_0d031d94cd907921c661cb6089844a74
#
_entry.id   0d031d94cd907921c661cb6089844a74
#
_cell.length_a   1.000
_cell.length_b   1.000
_cell.length_c   1.000
_cell.angle_alpha   90.00
_cell.angle_beta   90.00
_cell.angle_gamma   90.00
#
_symmetry.space_group_name_H-M   'P 1'
#
loop_
_entity.id
_entity.type
_entity.pdbx_description
1 polymer ?
#
loop_
_entity_poly.entity_id
_entity_poly.type
_entity_poly.pdbx_seq_one_letter_code
_entity_poly.pdbx_strand_id
1 'polypeptide(L)'
;MSSHDQRASGMNFVERHGLWSSDQFKAAESVEQEIQAQKLELVRFSFADQHGVLRGKTVVASEATKLMRSGVAMTSTLLAKDTSHRTVFPVFTPGGGFGMPEMEGASDFLMIADPTTFRILPWAPNTGWLLCDIYFPNGKPVPFATRQLYRNILASLSDRGFDFVAGLEVEFHLFKLENARLAPSDCTWPGEPPEVSFIHQGFQLLTEARSDQIDPFLEPFWRTIVALGLPFRSMEVELGPSQCEFTFRPMSGLQAADAMILFRSAMKQIARRHGLHCTFMCRPGLPNIFSSGWHLHQSLLDLKTKANAFVSDGAGQVLSDLGRFYLAGLLANARAAAAFTTPTLNGYKRYRPYALAPDRVIWGQDNRGVMVRVMGRAGEPTTHLENRVGEPAANPYLYMASQIISGMDGVARPRSGCVGRHALRG
;
A
#
# COMPACT_ATOMS: atom_id res chain seq x y z
N MET A 1 -1.61 15.57 -45.10
CA MET A 1 -1.95 15.49 -43.68
C MET A 1 -3.48 15.47 -43.56
N SER A 2 -4.05 14.39 -43.08
CA SER A 2 -5.49 14.23 -42.99
C SER A 2 -6.06 15.11 -41.87
N SER A 3 -7.36 15.44 -41.95
CA SER A 3 -8.06 16.23 -40.91
C SER A 3 -8.01 15.58 -39.52
N HIS A 4 -7.63 14.31 -39.42
CA HIS A 4 -7.37 13.56 -38.19
C HIS A 4 -6.03 13.97 -37.54
N ASP A 5 -4.96 14.23 -38.36
CA ASP A 5 -3.64 14.65 -37.86
C ASP A 5 -3.66 16.08 -37.27
N GLN A 6 -4.47 16.96 -37.85
CA GLN A 6 -4.56 18.35 -37.35
C GLN A 6 -5.35 18.45 -35.98
N ARG A 7 -6.32 17.59 -35.74
CA ARG A 7 -6.99 17.54 -34.42
C ARG A 7 -6.09 16.99 -33.31
N ALA A 8 -5.18 16.08 -33.61
CA ALA A 8 -4.26 15.50 -32.64
C ALA A 8 -3.15 16.48 -32.19
N SER A 9 -2.81 17.50 -32.97
CA SER A 9 -1.72 18.43 -32.65
C SER A 9 -2.03 19.44 -31.54
N GLY A 10 -3.31 19.57 -31.13
CA GLY A 10 -3.74 20.47 -30.04
C GLY A 10 -4.15 19.75 -28.75
N MET A 11 -4.27 18.41 -28.79
CA MET A 11 -4.71 17.62 -27.62
C MET A 11 -3.53 17.33 -26.69
N ASN A 12 -3.76 17.44 -25.36
CA ASN A 12 -2.80 16.99 -24.36
C ASN A 12 -2.69 15.46 -24.33
N PHE A 13 -1.73 14.92 -23.57
CA PHE A 13 -1.46 13.48 -23.56
C PHE A 13 -2.67 12.64 -23.08
N VAL A 14 -3.36 13.11 -22.01
CA VAL A 14 -4.52 12.45 -21.44
C VAL A 14 -5.67 12.35 -22.45
N GLU A 15 -5.97 13.44 -23.15
CA GLU A 15 -7.04 13.49 -24.16
C GLU A 15 -6.70 12.64 -25.38
N ARG A 16 -5.45 12.72 -25.86
CA ARG A 16 -4.97 11.94 -27.01
C ARG A 16 -5.11 10.45 -26.81
N HIS A 17 -4.87 9.97 -25.60
CA HIS A 17 -4.87 8.55 -25.29
C HIS A 17 -6.10 8.09 -24.48
N GLY A 18 -7.06 8.97 -24.18
CA GLY A 18 -8.31 8.63 -23.45
C GLY A 18 -8.05 8.07 -22.06
N LEU A 19 -7.11 8.66 -21.32
CA LEU A 19 -6.61 8.07 -20.07
C LEU A 19 -7.45 8.40 -18.83
N TRP A 20 -8.23 9.46 -18.86
CA TRP A 20 -9.05 9.90 -17.73
C TRP A 20 -10.54 9.61 -17.94
N SER A 21 -11.21 9.26 -16.85
CA SER A 21 -12.66 9.23 -16.76
C SER A 21 -13.22 10.67 -16.62
N SER A 22 -14.54 10.80 -16.79
CA SER A 22 -15.24 12.08 -16.55
C SER A 22 -15.02 12.63 -15.14
N ASP A 23 -14.91 11.75 -14.13
CA ASP A 23 -14.69 12.17 -12.75
C ASP A 23 -13.25 12.66 -12.52
N GLN A 24 -12.27 12.09 -13.21
CA GLN A 24 -10.91 12.60 -13.17
C GLN A 24 -10.76 13.96 -13.85
N PHE A 25 -11.49 14.23 -14.93
CA PHE A 25 -11.53 15.57 -15.52
C PHE A 25 -12.12 16.60 -14.55
N LYS A 26 -13.26 16.31 -13.91
CA LYS A 26 -13.86 17.17 -12.89
C LYS A 26 -12.92 17.38 -11.69
N ALA A 27 -12.28 16.33 -11.23
CA ALA A 27 -11.31 16.41 -10.13
C ALA A 27 -10.12 17.31 -10.51
N ALA A 28 -9.64 17.26 -11.75
CA ALA A 28 -8.56 18.12 -12.22
C ALA A 28 -8.95 19.62 -12.17
N GLU A 29 -10.18 19.95 -12.57
CA GLU A 29 -10.69 21.33 -12.47
C GLU A 29 -10.74 21.79 -11.01
N SER A 30 -11.18 20.90 -10.09
CA SER A 30 -11.20 21.20 -8.65
C SER A 30 -9.78 21.40 -8.09
N VAL A 31 -8.81 20.58 -8.52
CA VAL A 31 -7.41 20.71 -8.11
C VAL A 31 -6.82 22.05 -8.59
N GLU A 32 -7.11 22.47 -9.82
CA GLU A 32 -6.67 23.76 -10.36
C GLU A 32 -7.19 24.94 -9.52
N GLN A 33 -8.48 24.89 -9.14
CA GLN A 33 -9.08 25.88 -8.26
C GLN A 33 -8.46 25.88 -6.87
N GLU A 34 -8.19 24.70 -6.31
CA GLU A 34 -7.60 24.55 -4.99
C GLU A 34 -6.15 25.03 -4.95
N ILE A 35 -5.35 24.76 -5.98
CA ILE A 35 -3.99 25.30 -6.12
C ILE A 35 -4.00 26.83 -6.03
N GLN A 36 -4.95 27.49 -6.70
CA GLN A 36 -5.08 28.94 -6.69
C GLN A 36 -5.60 29.48 -5.36
N ALA A 37 -6.69 28.89 -4.82
CA ALA A 37 -7.34 29.31 -3.59
C ALA A 37 -6.41 29.20 -2.38
N GLN A 38 -5.64 28.12 -2.30
CA GLN A 38 -4.69 27.84 -1.22
C GLN A 38 -3.31 28.46 -1.47
N LYS A 39 -3.12 29.13 -2.60
CA LYS A 39 -1.84 29.73 -3.01
C LYS A 39 -0.69 28.74 -2.93
N LEU A 40 -0.90 27.52 -3.43
CA LEU A 40 0.14 26.52 -3.42
C LEU A 40 1.31 26.95 -4.31
N GLU A 41 2.53 26.67 -3.87
CA GLU A 41 3.76 27.02 -4.57
C GLU A 41 4.33 25.81 -5.33
N LEU A 42 4.13 24.62 -4.77
CA LEU A 42 4.69 23.37 -5.27
C LEU A 42 3.62 22.28 -5.37
N VAL A 43 3.78 21.38 -6.33
CA VAL A 43 3.00 20.13 -6.41
C VAL A 43 3.94 18.95 -6.64
N ARG A 44 3.80 17.92 -5.83
CA ARG A 44 4.55 16.66 -5.96
C ARG A 44 3.74 15.66 -6.77
N PHE A 45 4.31 15.21 -7.87
CA PHE A 45 3.82 14.12 -8.70
C PHE A 45 4.56 12.86 -8.31
N SER A 46 3.85 11.84 -7.82
CA SER A 46 4.47 10.62 -7.28
C SER A 46 3.81 9.36 -7.84
N PHE A 47 4.59 8.33 -8.11
CA PHE A 47 4.11 6.98 -8.41
C PHE A 47 4.75 5.97 -7.47
N ALA A 48 4.11 4.83 -7.27
CA ALA A 48 4.68 3.72 -6.52
C ALA A 48 5.48 2.82 -7.47
N ASP A 49 6.77 2.60 -7.14
CA ASP A 49 7.59 1.64 -7.86
C ASP A 49 7.19 0.18 -7.53
N GLN A 50 7.88 -0.79 -8.12
CA GLN A 50 7.60 -2.22 -7.92
C GLN A 50 7.75 -2.69 -6.46
N HIS A 51 8.49 -1.95 -5.64
CA HIS A 51 8.65 -2.21 -4.19
C HIS A 51 7.63 -1.47 -3.32
N GLY A 52 6.75 -0.67 -3.93
CA GLY A 52 5.80 0.18 -3.20
C GLY A 52 6.47 1.38 -2.53
N VAL A 53 7.59 1.86 -3.08
CA VAL A 53 8.25 3.10 -2.67
C VAL A 53 7.80 4.23 -3.59
N LEU A 54 7.38 5.37 -3.00
CA LEU A 54 7.01 6.54 -3.79
C LEU A 54 8.25 7.17 -4.43
N ARG A 55 8.20 7.32 -5.75
CA ARG A 55 9.15 8.05 -6.58
C ARG A 55 8.42 9.20 -7.23
N GLY A 56 9.11 10.31 -7.51
CA GLY A 56 8.42 11.42 -8.16
C GLY A 56 9.27 12.65 -8.38
N LYS A 57 8.60 13.71 -8.87
CA LYS A 57 9.16 15.04 -9.07
C LYS A 57 8.27 16.08 -8.39
N THR A 58 8.91 17.13 -7.89
CA THR A 58 8.22 18.32 -7.43
C THR A 58 8.31 19.38 -8.51
N VAL A 59 7.19 19.98 -8.86
CA VAL A 59 7.08 21.04 -9.85
C VAL A 59 6.51 22.30 -9.22
N VAL A 60 6.76 23.46 -9.82
CA VAL A 60 6.12 24.72 -9.41
C VAL A 60 4.63 24.66 -9.74
N ALA A 61 3.80 25.23 -8.88
CA ALA A 61 2.34 25.16 -9.01
C ALA A 61 1.82 25.73 -10.33
N SER A 62 2.47 26.75 -10.88
CA SER A 62 2.13 27.34 -12.19
C SER A 62 2.22 26.36 -13.36
N GLU A 63 3.05 25.32 -13.26
CA GLU A 63 3.18 24.28 -14.29
C GLU A 63 2.31 23.05 -13.99
N ALA A 64 1.86 22.89 -12.75
CA ALA A 64 1.19 21.66 -12.30
C ALA A 64 -0.09 21.37 -13.09
N THR A 65 -0.90 22.37 -13.40
CA THR A 65 -2.15 22.25 -14.17
C THR A 65 -1.90 21.64 -15.57
N LYS A 66 -0.87 22.14 -16.26
CA LYS A 66 -0.47 21.65 -17.57
C LYS A 66 0.09 20.21 -17.45
N LEU A 67 0.97 20.00 -16.47
CA LEU A 67 1.65 18.71 -16.30
C LEU A 67 0.73 17.60 -15.81
N MET A 68 -0.35 17.89 -15.10
CA MET A 68 -1.39 16.89 -14.77
C MET A 68 -1.92 16.20 -16.04
N ARG A 69 -2.13 16.97 -17.12
CA ARG A 69 -2.70 16.47 -18.39
C ARG A 69 -1.65 16.01 -19.40
N SER A 70 -0.45 16.57 -19.35
CA SER A 70 0.62 16.24 -20.32
C SER A 70 1.60 15.21 -19.79
N GLY A 71 1.60 14.96 -18.50
CA GLY A 71 2.51 14.05 -17.82
C GLY A 71 3.85 14.67 -17.44
N VAL A 72 4.52 14.00 -16.51
CA VAL A 72 5.87 14.35 -16.02
C VAL A 72 6.82 13.22 -16.38
N ALA A 73 7.83 13.51 -17.20
CA ALA A 73 8.79 12.51 -17.68
C ALA A 73 9.72 12.01 -16.57
N MET A 74 9.97 10.70 -16.56
CA MET A 74 10.86 10.00 -15.62
C MET A 74 11.63 8.91 -16.35
N THR A 75 12.89 8.71 -15.97
CA THR A 75 13.72 7.65 -16.55
C THR A 75 13.24 6.24 -16.17
N SER A 76 13.17 5.35 -17.16
CA SER A 76 12.78 3.95 -16.98
C SER A 76 13.76 3.14 -16.11
N THR A 77 14.99 3.64 -15.87
CA THR A 77 15.94 3.00 -14.95
C THR A 77 15.37 2.81 -13.54
N LEU A 78 14.43 3.67 -13.10
CA LEU A 78 13.77 3.54 -11.80
C LEU A 78 13.01 2.22 -11.64
N LEU A 79 12.54 1.66 -12.74
CA LEU A 79 11.78 0.41 -12.77
C LEU A 79 12.69 -0.82 -12.81
N ALA A 80 13.99 -0.65 -13.03
CA ALA A 80 15.00 -1.71 -13.10
C ALA A 80 15.88 -1.78 -11.83
N LYS A 81 15.46 -1.16 -10.73
CA LYS A 81 16.25 -1.06 -9.50
C LYS A 81 15.75 -2.01 -8.41
N ASP A 82 16.69 -2.49 -7.58
CA ASP A 82 16.39 -3.17 -6.33
C ASP A 82 16.06 -2.19 -5.19
N THR A 83 15.80 -2.73 -4.00
CA THR A 83 15.49 -1.92 -2.79
C THR A 83 16.68 -1.10 -2.29
N SER A 84 17.93 -1.45 -2.65
CA SER A 84 19.12 -0.64 -2.38
C SER A 84 19.40 0.41 -3.46
N HIS A 85 18.49 0.53 -4.43
CA HIS A 85 18.56 1.44 -5.57
C HIS A 85 19.69 1.12 -6.57
N ARG A 86 20.17 -0.12 -6.61
CA ARG A 86 21.07 -0.59 -7.65
C ARG A 86 20.28 -1.02 -8.87
N THR A 87 20.81 -0.71 -10.07
CA THR A 87 20.22 -1.19 -11.32
C THR A 87 20.57 -2.67 -11.48
N VAL A 88 19.59 -3.55 -11.37
CA VAL A 88 19.76 -5.02 -11.42
C VAL A 88 19.45 -5.60 -12.79
N PHE A 89 18.77 -4.84 -13.64
CA PHE A 89 18.51 -5.20 -15.04
C PHE A 89 19.16 -4.17 -15.96
N PRO A 90 20.03 -4.59 -16.90
CA PRO A 90 20.71 -3.65 -17.79
C PRO A 90 19.70 -2.93 -18.70
N VAL A 91 19.90 -1.63 -18.90
CA VAL A 91 19.06 -0.79 -19.78
C VAL A 91 19.86 -0.19 -20.93
N PHE A 92 21.20 -0.17 -20.84
CA PHE A 92 22.10 0.44 -21.84
C PHE A 92 22.72 -0.57 -22.82
N THR A 93 22.31 -1.83 -22.74
CA THR A 93 22.75 -2.88 -23.66
C THR A 93 21.63 -3.22 -24.64
N PRO A 94 21.95 -3.64 -25.88
CA PRO A 94 20.93 -4.15 -26.80
C PRO A 94 20.09 -5.26 -26.18
N GLY A 95 18.76 -5.17 -26.31
CA GLY A 95 17.83 -6.07 -25.64
C GLY A 95 17.68 -5.86 -24.14
N GLY A 96 18.27 -4.81 -23.58
CA GLY A 96 18.09 -4.40 -22.18
C GLY A 96 16.66 -3.93 -21.88
N GLY A 97 16.41 -3.46 -20.64
CA GLY A 97 15.08 -2.95 -20.26
C GLY A 97 13.99 -4.02 -20.31
N PHE A 98 14.27 -5.23 -19.81
CA PHE A 98 13.38 -6.40 -19.86
C PHE A 98 13.01 -6.85 -21.27
N GLY A 99 13.84 -6.56 -22.28
CA GLY A 99 13.54 -6.82 -23.69
C GLY A 99 12.45 -5.92 -24.28
N MET A 100 12.13 -4.81 -23.62
CA MET A 100 11.13 -3.84 -24.05
C MET A 100 11.80 -2.65 -24.74
N PRO A 101 11.54 -2.40 -26.03
CA PRO A 101 12.14 -1.27 -26.76
C PRO A 101 11.89 0.08 -26.08
N GLU A 102 10.73 0.24 -25.44
CA GLU A 102 10.36 1.46 -24.71
C GLU A 102 11.25 1.75 -23.49
N MET A 103 12.04 0.77 -23.04
CA MET A 103 12.94 0.90 -21.87
C MET A 103 14.43 0.87 -22.25
N GLU A 104 14.78 0.59 -23.52
CA GLU A 104 16.17 0.63 -23.96
C GLU A 104 16.76 2.04 -23.84
N GLY A 105 18.04 2.13 -23.49
CA GLY A 105 18.74 3.39 -23.35
C GLY A 105 18.25 4.26 -22.20
N ALA A 106 17.53 3.67 -21.24
CA ALA A 106 16.90 4.39 -20.12
C ALA A 106 15.87 5.45 -20.59
N SER A 107 15.16 5.16 -21.67
CA SER A 107 14.10 6.02 -22.22
C SER A 107 13.09 6.45 -21.14
N ASP A 108 12.45 7.58 -21.36
CA ASP A 108 11.47 8.10 -20.41
C ASP A 108 10.14 7.34 -20.47
N PHE A 109 9.50 7.23 -19.32
CA PHE A 109 8.05 7.04 -19.17
C PHE A 109 7.42 8.32 -18.62
N LEU A 110 6.11 8.44 -18.70
CA LEU A 110 5.34 9.58 -18.22
C LEU A 110 4.54 9.21 -16.98
N MET A 111 4.65 10.00 -15.93
CA MET A 111 3.76 9.99 -14.78
C MET A 111 2.52 10.82 -15.13
N ILE A 112 1.37 10.19 -15.26
CA ILE A 112 0.08 10.82 -15.50
C ILE A 112 -0.69 10.88 -14.18
N ALA A 113 -1.00 12.09 -13.74
CA ALA A 113 -1.67 12.30 -12.45
C ALA A 113 -3.05 11.64 -12.42
N ASP A 114 -3.42 11.12 -11.26
CA ASP A 114 -4.80 10.82 -10.91
C ASP A 114 -5.32 11.97 -10.00
N PRO A 115 -6.07 12.94 -10.55
CA PRO A 115 -6.48 14.13 -9.82
C PRO A 115 -7.37 13.81 -8.61
N THR A 116 -8.04 12.65 -8.60
CA THR A 116 -8.88 12.22 -7.47
C THR A 116 -8.07 11.94 -6.20
N THR A 117 -6.76 11.79 -6.33
CA THR A 117 -5.84 11.52 -5.22
C THR A 117 -5.23 12.79 -4.62
N PHE A 118 -5.58 13.97 -5.12
CA PHE A 118 -4.98 15.22 -4.66
C PHE A 118 -5.10 15.41 -3.16
N ARG A 119 -4.01 15.84 -2.53
CA ARG A 119 -3.94 16.22 -1.11
C ARG A 119 -2.99 17.40 -0.95
N ILE A 120 -3.29 18.28 0.03
CA ILE A 120 -2.34 19.27 0.54
C ILE A 120 -1.56 18.59 1.66
N LEU A 121 -0.23 18.70 1.65
CA LEU A 121 0.64 18.02 2.61
C LEU A 121 0.73 18.85 3.91
N PRO A 122 0.19 18.38 5.05
CA PRO A 122 0.21 19.15 6.30
C PRO A 122 1.60 19.46 6.85
N TRP A 123 2.60 18.64 6.50
CA TRP A 123 3.99 18.82 6.93
C TRP A 123 4.86 19.60 5.95
N ALA A 124 4.35 19.95 4.79
CA ALA A 124 5.08 20.66 3.75
C ALA A 124 4.27 21.89 3.32
N PRO A 125 4.61 23.10 3.85
CA PRO A 125 3.85 24.30 3.57
C PRO A 125 3.66 24.55 2.08
N ASN A 126 2.46 25.04 1.71
CA ASN A 126 2.09 25.41 0.33
C ASN A 126 2.37 24.31 -0.72
N THR A 127 2.30 23.03 -0.32
CA THR A 127 2.65 21.91 -1.21
C THR A 127 1.47 20.97 -1.41
N GLY A 128 1.03 20.81 -2.66
CA GLY A 128 0.11 19.78 -3.11
C GLY A 128 0.83 18.47 -3.43
N TRP A 129 0.08 17.39 -3.49
CA TRP A 129 0.57 16.05 -3.81
C TRP A 129 -0.47 15.25 -4.60
N LEU A 130 -0.01 14.48 -5.58
CA LEU A 130 -0.80 13.63 -6.47
C LEU A 130 -0.15 12.27 -6.66
N LEU A 131 -0.95 11.20 -6.68
CA LEU A 131 -0.53 9.93 -7.23
C LEU A 131 -0.65 9.92 -8.73
N CYS A 132 0.27 9.20 -9.38
CA CYS A 132 0.32 9.04 -10.82
C CYS A 132 0.28 7.58 -11.21
N ASP A 133 -0.34 7.32 -12.35
CA ASP A 133 -0.13 6.11 -13.14
C ASP A 133 1.01 6.36 -14.14
N ILE A 134 1.64 5.29 -14.62
CA ILE A 134 2.80 5.42 -15.50
C ILE A 134 2.57 4.81 -16.88
N TYR A 135 2.92 5.57 -17.90
CA TYR A 135 2.71 5.21 -19.30
C TYR A 135 3.96 5.44 -20.11
N PHE A 136 4.15 4.65 -21.16
CA PHE A 136 5.14 4.96 -22.17
C PHE A 136 4.67 6.14 -23.05
N PRO A 137 5.60 6.85 -23.76
CA PRO A 137 5.24 7.98 -24.61
C PRO A 137 4.23 7.65 -25.73
N ASN A 138 4.08 6.36 -26.09
CA ASN A 138 3.09 5.88 -27.05
C ASN A 138 1.68 5.69 -26.45
N GLY A 139 1.47 6.04 -25.18
CA GLY A 139 0.21 5.91 -24.47
C GLY A 139 -0.08 4.53 -23.88
N LYS A 140 0.78 3.53 -24.11
CA LYS A 140 0.63 2.22 -23.49
C LYS A 140 0.99 2.29 -22.01
N PRO A 141 0.21 1.63 -21.12
CA PRO A 141 0.58 1.53 -19.72
C PRO A 141 1.88 0.72 -19.55
N VAL A 142 2.69 1.07 -18.56
CA VAL A 142 3.84 0.25 -18.18
C VAL A 142 3.33 -1.09 -17.63
N PRO A 143 3.72 -2.25 -18.17
CA PRO A 143 3.07 -3.53 -17.88
C PRO A 143 3.15 -3.98 -16.41
N PHE A 144 4.17 -3.52 -15.69
CA PHE A 144 4.41 -3.85 -14.27
C PHE A 144 4.18 -2.65 -13.34
N ALA A 145 3.41 -1.65 -13.78
CA ALA A 145 2.91 -0.57 -12.93
C ALA A 145 1.92 -1.11 -11.90
N THR A 146 2.34 -1.22 -10.65
CA THR A 146 1.63 -2.01 -9.63
C THR A 146 0.25 -1.45 -9.31
N ARG A 147 0.08 -0.12 -9.30
CA ARG A 147 -1.22 0.54 -9.09
C ARG A 147 -2.21 0.22 -10.23
N GLN A 148 -1.73 0.26 -11.48
CA GLN A 148 -2.56 -0.06 -12.65
C GLN A 148 -2.92 -1.55 -12.73
N LEU A 149 -1.97 -2.45 -12.37
CA LEU A 149 -2.25 -3.88 -12.23
C LEU A 149 -3.38 -4.14 -11.23
N TYR A 150 -3.32 -3.51 -10.07
CA TYR A 150 -4.35 -3.66 -9.05
C TYR A 150 -5.70 -3.09 -9.50
N ARG A 151 -5.71 -1.92 -10.16
CA ARG A 151 -6.94 -1.36 -10.76
C ARG A 151 -7.59 -2.32 -11.76
N ASN A 152 -6.81 -2.97 -12.61
CA ASN A 152 -7.34 -3.96 -13.56
C ASN A 152 -7.94 -5.18 -12.86
N ILE A 153 -7.36 -5.62 -11.75
CA ILE A 153 -7.89 -6.72 -10.95
C ILE A 153 -9.20 -6.31 -10.26
N LEU A 154 -9.29 -5.09 -9.74
CA LEU A 154 -10.52 -4.54 -9.19
C LEU A 154 -11.63 -4.43 -10.25
N ALA A 155 -11.29 -4.00 -11.47
CA ALA A 155 -12.25 -3.97 -12.59
C ALA A 155 -12.77 -5.38 -12.90
N SER A 156 -11.86 -6.37 -12.99
CA SER A 156 -12.27 -7.77 -13.20
C SER A 156 -13.12 -8.34 -12.05
N LEU A 157 -12.91 -7.88 -10.82
CA LEU A 157 -13.74 -8.23 -9.66
C LEU A 157 -15.12 -7.58 -9.78
N SER A 158 -15.17 -6.31 -10.19
CA SER A 158 -16.40 -5.56 -10.43
C SER A 158 -17.25 -6.20 -11.53
N ASP A 159 -16.65 -6.68 -12.61
CA ASP A 159 -17.33 -7.43 -13.69
C ASP A 159 -18.00 -8.72 -13.17
N ARG A 160 -17.49 -9.26 -12.04
CA ARG A 160 -18.10 -10.40 -11.33
C ARG A 160 -19.14 -9.99 -10.29
N GLY A 161 -19.46 -8.70 -10.18
CA GLY A 161 -20.47 -8.15 -9.28
C GLY A 161 -20.00 -7.83 -7.87
N PHE A 162 -18.69 -7.74 -7.64
CA PHE A 162 -18.16 -7.47 -6.30
C PHE A 162 -17.20 -6.27 -6.29
N ASP A 163 -17.13 -5.59 -5.14
CA ASP A 163 -16.05 -4.66 -4.80
C ASP A 163 -15.24 -5.23 -3.62
N PHE A 164 -13.96 -4.86 -3.54
CA PHE A 164 -13.06 -5.30 -2.48
C PHE A 164 -13.02 -4.26 -1.36
N VAL A 165 -13.33 -4.68 -0.15
CA VAL A 165 -13.26 -3.84 1.05
C VAL A 165 -12.10 -4.30 1.92
N ALA A 166 -11.20 -3.38 2.26
CA ALA A 166 -10.02 -3.67 3.07
C ALA A 166 -9.86 -2.72 4.25
N GLY A 167 -9.55 -3.26 5.42
CA GLY A 167 -9.09 -2.56 6.61
C GLY A 167 -7.59 -2.77 6.80
N LEU A 168 -6.90 -1.72 7.22
CA LEU A 168 -5.45 -1.76 7.47
C LEU A 168 -5.22 -1.78 8.97
N GLU A 169 -4.41 -2.73 9.44
CA GLU A 169 -3.84 -2.81 10.79
C GLU A 169 -2.34 -2.99 10.61
N VAL A 170 -1.55 -1.93 10.90
CA VAL A 170 -0.17 -1.83 10.46
C VAL A 170 0.75 -1.53 11.63
N GLU A 171 1.58 -2.50 11.98
CA GLU A 171 2.65 -2.33 12.95
C GLU A 171 3.89 -1.70 12.32
N PHE A 172 4.60 -0.90 13.09
CA PHE A 172 5.84 -0.25 12.70
C PHE A 172 6.71 0.05 13.93
N HIS A 173 7.97 0.41 13.70
CA HIS A 173 8.83 0.89 14.77
C HIS A 173 9.10 2.37 14.64
N LEU A 174 9.10 3.07 15.78
CA LEU A 174 9.43 4.47 15.89
C LEU A 174 10.58 4.66 16.88
N PHE A 175 11.71 5.15 16.40
CA PHE A 175 12.92 5.35 17.17
C PHE A 175 13.27 6.82 17.28
N LYS A 176 13.98 7.21 18.32
CA LYS A 176 14.66 8.50 18.41
C LYS A 176 15.95 8.44 17.60
N LEU A 177 16.22 9.47 16.77
CA LEU A 177 17.50 9.62 16.09
C LEU A 177 18.53 10.18 17.09
N GLU A 178 19.61 9.45 17.32
CA GLU A 178 20.72 9.89 18.18
C GLU A 178 21.75 10.70 17.38
N ASN A 179 22.02 10.31 16.15
CA ASN A 179 22.93 11.02 15.27
C ASN A 179 22.17 11.53 14.02
N ALA A 180 21.74 12.80 14.05
CA ALA A 180 21.12 13.45 12.90
C ALA A 180 22.15 13.89 11.85
N ARG A 181 23.45 13.90 12.18
CA ARG A 181 24.56 14.21 11.28
C ARG A 181 24.85 13.01 10.40
N LEU A 182 24.98 13.24 9.10
CA LEU A 182 25.53 12.29 8.15
C LEU A 182 26.99 12.63 7.88
N ALA A 183 27.92 11.73 8.22
CA ALA A 183 29.30 11.82 7.77
C ALA A 183 29.41 11.28 6.32
N PRO A 184 30.41 11.68 5.54
CA PRO A 184 30.62 11.10 4.20
C PRO A 184 30.79 9.58 4.22
N SER A 185 31.33 9.00 5.30
CA SER A 185 31.45 7.55 5.51
C SER A 185 30.10 6.83 5.62
N ASP A 186 29.03 7.54 6.02
CA ASP A 186 27.70 6.96 6.18
C ASP A 186 26.91 6.93 4.86
N CYS A 187 27.39 7.70 3.87
CA CYS A 187 26.77 7.84 2.55
C CYS A 187 27.28 6.79 1.56
N THR A 188 27.29 5.54 1.98
CA THR A 188 27.67 4.38 1.16
C THR A 188 26.51 3.90 0.29
N TRP A 189 26.69 2.83 -0.49
CA TRP A 189 25.65 2.25 -1.31
C TRP A 189 25.49 0.74 -1.03
N PRO A 190 24.48 0.32 -0.25
CA PRO A 190 23.47 1.12 0.46
C PRO A 190 24.10 1.98 1.58
N GLY A 191 23.37 3.03 2.01
CA GLY A 191 23.79 3.88 3.13
C GLY A 191 23.80 3.11 4.45
N GLU A 192 24.64 3.56 5.39
CA GLU A 192 24.66 3.00 6.74
C GLU A 192 23.33 3.25 7.46
N PRO A 193 22.88 2.32 8.33
CA PRO A 193 21.68 2.52 9.13
C PRO A 193 21.91 3.69 10.13
N PRO A 194 20.86 4.48 10.44
CA PRO A 194 20.99 5.56 11.41
C PRO A 194 21.20 5.01 12.82
N GLU A 195 21.96 5.74 13.64
CA GLU A 195 22.04 5.49 15.07
C GLU A 195 20.71 5.89 15.72
N VAL A 196 20.11 4.96 16.49
CA VAL A 196 18.80 5.15 17.09
C VAL A 196 18.73 4.63 18.51
N SER A 197 17.85 5.22 19.32
CA SER A 197 17.44 4.69 20.62
C SER A 197 15.95 4.42 20.67
N PHE A 198 15.55 3.59 21.63
CA PHE A 198 14.16 3.23 21.84
C PHE A 198 13.38 4.35 22.53
N ILE A 199 12.11 4.58 22.11
CA ILE A 199 11.22 5.55 22.75
C ILE A 199 10.45 4.95 23.93
N HIS A 200 10.33 3.60 23.98
CA HIS A 200 9.81 2.88 25.12
C HIS A 200 10.41 1.46 25.23
N GLN A 201 10.34 0.90 26.42
CA GLN A 201 11.01 -0.35 26.79
C GLN A 201 10.37 -1.60 26.17
N GLY A 202 9.09 -1.56 25.76
CA GLY A 202 8.36 -2.72 25.28
C GLY A 202 7.92 -3.69 26.39
N PHE A 203 7.44 -4.86 25.96
CA PHE A 203 7.02 -6.02 26.78
C PHE A 203 5.89 -5.72 27.79
N GLN A 204 5.10 -4.70 27.49
CA GLN A 204 3.89 -4.30 28.22
C GLN A 204 2.81 -3.90 27.20
N LEU A 205 2.27 -4.93 26.51
CA LEU A 205 1.26 -4.76 25.49
C LEU A 205 0.05 -3.97 25.99
N LEU A 206 -0.35 -2.94 25.28
CA LEU A 206 -1.56 -2.14 25.52
C LEU A 206 -1.67 -1.52 26.94
N THR A 207 -0.56 -1.35 27.65
CA THR A 207 -0.61 -0.67 28.95
C THR A 207 -0.81 0.82 28.79
N GLU A 208 -1.76 1.40 29.51
CA GLU A 208 -2.08 2.83 29.46
C GLU A 208 -0.88 3.72 29.81
N ALA A 209 -0.08 3.33 30.82
CA ALA A 209 1.13 4.05 31.19
C ALA A 209 2.19 4.09 30.06
N ARG A 210 2.24 3.06 29.21
CA ARG A 210 3.11 3.07 28.04
C ARG A 210 2.49 3.91 26.91
N SER A 211 1.18 3.88 26.74
CA SER A 211 0.48 4.74 25.81
C SER A 211 0.73 6.23 26.12
N ASP A 212 0.57 6.62 27.39
CA ASP A 212 0.87 7.98 27.84
C ASP A 212 2.35 8.38 27.58
N GLN A 213 3.27 7.46 27.84
CA GLN A 213 4.71 7.68 27.60
C GLN A 213 5.03 7.99 26.13
N ILE A 214 4.35 7.34 25.18
CA ILE A 214 4.63 7.49 23.75
C ILE A 214 3.73 8.51 23.06
N ASP A 215 2.63 8.94 23.70
CA ASP A 215 1.67 9.86 23.09
C ASP A 215 2.30 11.13 22.55
N PRO A 216 3.25 11.82 23.24
CA PRO A 216 3.93 13.00 22.71
C PRO A 216 4.71 12.72 21.41
N PHE A 217 5.19 11.49 21.22
CA PHE A 217 5.88 11.09 19.98
C PHE A 217 4.88 10.77 18.86
N LEU A 218 3.70 10.21 19.18
CA LEU A 218 2.69 9.81 18.20
C LEU A 218 1.75 10.95 17.80
N GLU A 219 1.58 11.97 18.62
CA GLU A 219 0.67 13.09 18.36
C GLU A 219 0.91 13.77 16.99
N PRO A 220 2.14 14.13 16.59
CA PRO A 220 2.38 14.73 15.27
C PRO A 220 1.95 13.82 14.10
N PHE A 221 2.03 12.50 14.30
CA PHE A 221 1.69 11.54 13.25
C PHE A 221 0.19 11.40 13.07
N TRP A 222 -0.55 11.07 14.14
CA TRP A 222 -1.98 10.85 13.98
C TRP A 222 -2.74 12.12 13.58
N ARG A 223 -2.33 13.29 14.09
CA ARG A 223 -2.91 14.58 13.65
C ARG A 223 -2.69 14.81 12.16
N THR A 224 -1.48 14.51 11.66
CA THR A 224 -1.15 14.66 10.25
C THR A 224 -1.92 13.65 9.39
N ILE A 225 -2.05 12.39 9.83
CA ILE A 225 -2.80 11.35 9.12
C ILE A 225 -4.28 11.73 9.00
N VAL A 226 -4.87 12.27 10.05
CA VAL A 226 -6.24 12.81 10.03
C VAL A 226 -6.35 14.01 9.09
N ALA A 227 -5.41 14.95 9.14
CA ALA A 227 -5.38 16.12 8.27
C ALA A 227 -5.22 15.79 6.79
N LEU A 228 -4.57 14.65 6.46
CA LEU A 228 -4.51 14.10 5.10
C LEU A 228 -5.84 13.52 4.61
N GLY A 229 -6.85 13.42 5.47
CA GLY A 229 -8.12 12.76 5.17
C GLY A 229 -8.04 11.24 5.13
N LEU A 230 -7.00 10.63 5.70
CA LEU A 230 -6.95 9.18 5.86
C LEU A 230 -7.89 8.74 6.98
N PRO A 231 -8.64 7.65 6.83
CA PRO A 231 -9.67 7.23 7.78
C PRO A 231 -9.06 6.54 9.02
N PHE A 232 -8.19 7.26 9.72
CA PHE A 232 -7.54 6.81 10.94
C PHE A 232 -8.57 6.36 11.99
N ARG A 233 -8.29 5.27 12.70
CA ARG A 233 -9.20 4.68 13.68
C ARG A 233 -8.60 4.61 15.07
N SER A 234 -7.44 3.95 15.23
CA SER A 234 -6.77 3.79 16.53
C SER A 234 -5.26 3.74 16.38
N MET A 235 -4.57 4.01 17.47
CA MET A 235 -3.15 3.78 17.65
C MET A 235 -2.93 2.93 18.90
N GLU A 236 -1.92 2.07 18.86
CA GLU A 236 -1.68 1.09 19.92
C GLU A 236 -0.19 0.96 20.23
N VAL A 237 0.11 0.76 21.50
CA VAL A 237 1.45 0.37 21.96
C VAL A 237 1.57 -1.12 21.79
N GLU A 238 2.49 -1.53 20.94
CA GLU A 238 2.72 -2.93 20.65
C GLU A 238 3.68 -3.61 21.66
N LEU A 239 3.83 -4.93 21.51
CA LEU A 239 4.60 -5.75 22.43
C LEU A 239 6.10 -5.43 22.40
N GLY A 240 6.66 -5.13 21.24
CA GLY A 240 8.09 -4.89 21.07
C GLY A 240 8.55 -3.50 21.54
N PRO A 241 9.84 -3.36 21.91
CA PRO A 241 10.40 -2.04 22.19
C PRO A 241 10.24 -1.10 21.01
N SER A 242 9.73 0.11 21.24
CA SER A 242 9.47 1.12 20.19
C SER A 242 8.52 0.66 19.08
N GLN A 243 7.73 -0.37 19.33
CA GLN A 243 6.74 -0.88 18.36
C GLN A 243 5.39 -0.25 18.62
N CYS A 244 4.77 0.23 17.55
CA CYS A 244 3.47 0.88 17.52
C CYS A 244 2.61 0.28 16.42
N GLU A 245 1.30 0.43 16.55
CA GLU A 245 0.33 0.02 15.54
C GLU A 245 -0.65 1.14 15.25
N PHE A 246 -0.99 1.32 13.96
CA PHE A 246 -2.09 2.17 13.53
C PHE A 246 -3.11 1.35 12.77
N THR A 247 -4.40 1.58 13.11
CA THR A 247 -5.50 0.96 12.40
C THR A 247 -6.33 2.00 11.64
N PHE A 248 -6.96 1.55 10.54
CA PHE A 248 -7.78 2.41 9.68
C PHE A 248 -9.16 1.78 9.48
N ARG A 249 -10.18 2.66 9.34
CA ARG A 249 -11.51 2.18 8.94
C ARG A 249 -11.46 1.52 7.57
N PRO A 250 -12.34 0.56 7.29
CA PRO A 250 -12.39 -0.08 5.99
C PRO A 250 -12.55 0.91 4.84
N MET A 251 -11.87 0.64 3.74
CA MET A 251 -11.88 1.40 2.49
C MET A 251 -12.16 0.48 1.33
N SER A 252 -12.84 0.99 0.31
CA SER A 252 -13.15 0.23 -0.90
C SER A 252 -12.07 0.36 -1.96
N GLY A 253 -11.86 -0.72 -2.69
CA GLY A 253 -11.11 -0.75 -3.93
C GLY A 253 -9.69 -0.20 -3.81
N LEU A 254 -9.36 0.74 -4.70
CA LEU A 254 -8.03 1.32 -4.82
C LEU A 254 -7.63 2.19 -3.62
N GLN A 255 -8.62 2.76 -2.90
CA GLN A 255 -8.38 3.68 -1.78
C GLN A 255 -7.53 3.07 -0.67
N ALA A 256 -7.74 1.79 -0.34
CA ALA A 256 -6.99 1.13 0.73
C ALA A 256 -5.49 1.03 0.41
N ALA A 257 -5.15 0.68 -0.83
CA ALA A 257 -3.76 0.58 -1.26
C ALA A 257 -3.11 1.97 -1.39
N ASP A 258 -3.82 2.96 -1.95
CA ASP A 258 -3.36 4.34 -2.05
C ASP A 258 -3.14 4.96 -0.65
N ALA A 259 -4.05 4.67 0.31
CA ALA A 259 -3.91 5.11 1.70
C ALA A 259 -2.67 4.51 2.37
N MET A 260 -2.38 3.22 2.16
CA MET A 260 -1.20 2.57 2.74
C MET A 260 0.11 3.15 2.19
N ILE A 261 0.18 3.44 0.89
CA ILE A 261 1.35 4.09 0.27
C ILE A 261 1.57 5.49 0.86
N LEU A 262 0.52 6.30 0.94
CA LEU A 262 0.60 7.65 1.49
C LEU A 262 0.95 7.63 2.98
N PHE A 263 0.31 6.75 3.75
CA PHE A 263 0.59 6.54 5.18
C PHE A 263 2.07 6.27 5.41
N ARG A 264 2.65 5.24 4.77
CA ARG A 264 4.07 4.90 4.95
C ARG A 264 5.00 6.06 4.60
N SER A 265 4.70 6.77 3.50
CA SER A 265 5.50 7.92 3.08
C SER A 265 5.40 9.08 4.05
N ALA A 266 4.18 9.39 4.53
CA ALA A 266 3.92 10.44 5.52
C ALA A 266 4.67 10.17 6.82
N MET A 267 4.52 8.96 7.38
CA MET A 267 5.17 8.56 8.63
C MET A 267 6.68 8.78 8.62
N LYS A 268 7.35 8.35 7.53
CA LYS A 268 8.81 8.54 7.39
C LYS A 268 9.19 10.02 7.28
N GLN A 269 8.43 10.82 6.54
CA GLN A 269 8.71 12.23 6.34
C GLN A 269 8.46 13.05 7.62
N ILE A 270 7.39 12.74 8.36
CA ILE A 270 7.08 13.38 9.64
C ILE A 270 8.13 13.01 10.68
N ALA A 271 8.45 11.72 10.81
CA ALA A 271 9.47 11.24 11.75
C ALA A 271 10.77 12.02 11.61
N ARG A 272 11.28 12.16 10.40
CA ARG A 272 12.54 12.88 10.17
C ARG A 272 12.48 14.35 10.61
N ARG A 273 11.32 15.02 10.44
CA ARG A 273 11.11 16.41 10.88
C ARG A 273 11.09 16.58 12.40
N HIS A 274 10.76 15.51 13.12
CA HIS A 274 10.67 15.49 14.57
C HIS A 274 11.87 14.80 15.24
N GLY A 275 12.98 14.60 14.52
CA GLY A 275 14.17 13.94 15.08
C GLY A 275 13.96 12.46 15.38
N LEU A 276 13.00 11.83 14.69
CA LEU A 276 12.64 10.43 14.84
C LEU A 276 12.96 9.64 13.57
N HIS A 277 13.04 8.32 13.70
CA HIS A 277 13.17 7.37 12.61
C HIS A 277 12.00 6.38 12.64
N CYS A 278 11.16 6.44 11.62
CA CYS A 278 10.08 5.48 11.44
C CYS A 278 10.48 4.42 10.40
N THR A 279 10.32 3.15 10.75
CA THR A 279 10.60 2.04 9.84
C THR A 279 9.46 1.04 9.79
N PHE A 280 9.14 0.62 8.57
CA PHE A 280 8.20 -0.47 8.25
C PHE A 280 8.93 -1.79 7.95
N MET A 281 10.21 -1.87 8.30
CA MET A 281 10.96 -3.11 8.25
C MET A 281 10.32 -4.11 9.23
N CYS A 282 10.00 -5.32 8.76
CA CYS A 282 9.36 -6.33 9.60
C CYS A 282 10.17 -6.60 10.87
N ARG A 283 11.49 -6.75 10.75
CA ARG A 283 12.38 -6.97 11.89
C ARG A 283 13.66 -6.15 11.74
N PRO A 284 13.72 -4.92 12.27
CA PRO A 284 14.96 -4.15 12.35
C PRO A 284 16.10 -4.93 13.01
N GLY A 285 17.35 -4.71 12.58
CA GLY A 285 18.53 -5.43 13.05
C GLY A 285 19.04 -4.99 14.43
N LEU A 286 18.14 -4.69 15.36
CA LEU A 286 18.44 -4.25 16.72
C LEU A 286 18.20 -5.37 17.74
N PRO A 287 18.91 -5.39 18.89
CA PRO A 287 18.63 -6.35 19.95
C PRO A 287 17.23 -6.17 20.54
N ASN A 288 16.65 -7.26 21.04
CA ASN A 288 15.33 -7.31 21.71
C ASN A 288 14.14 -6.83 20.87
N ILE A 289 14.30 -6.63 19.59
CA ILE A 289 13.23 -6.22 18.67
C ILE A 289 12.17 -7.33 18.53
N PHE A 290 10.90 -6.93 18.50
CA PHE A 290 9.80 -7.80 18.11
C PHE A 290 9.47 -7.56 16.63
N SER A 291 8.91 -8.55 15.93
CA SER A 291 8.63 -8.41 14.49
C SER A 291 7.29 -7.76 14.26
N SER A 292 7.25 -6.79 13.35
CA SER A 292 6.04 -6.10 12.93
C SER A 292 5.31 -6.83 11.81
N GLY A 293 4.00 -6.86 11.86
CA GLY A 293 3.10 -7.37 10.85
C GLY A 293 2.24 -6.29 10.19
N TRP A 294 1.65 -6.64 9.07
CA TRP A 294 0.54 -5.92 8.47
C TRP A 294 -0.63 -6.89 8.31
N HIS A 295 -1.61 -6.77 9.20
CA HIS A 295 -2.81 -7.56 9.13
C HIS A 295 -3.79 -6.91 8.16
N LEU A 296 -4.16 -7.65 7.12
CA LEU A 296 -5.10 -7.17 6.11
C LEU A 296 -6.49 -7.74 6.38
N HIS A 297 -7.38 -6.88 6.86
CA HIS A 297 -8.80 -7.19 6.99
C HIS A 297 -9.45 -7.05 5.63
N GLN A 298 -10.29 -8.02 5.22
CA GLN A 298 -10.85 -8.05 3.89
C GLN A 298 -12.23 -8.69 3.83
N SER A 299 -13.09 -8.14 3.00
CA SER A 299 -14.37 -8.71 2.62
C SER A 299 -14.73 -8.29 1.19
N LEU A 300 -15.78 -8.89 0.64
CA LEU A 300 -16.36 -8.48 -0.64
C LEU A 300 -17.70 -7.79 -0.40
N LEU A 301 -17.90 -6.66 -1.05
CA LEU A 301 -19.19 -5.98 -1.14
C LEU A 301 -19.90 -6.44 -2.42
N ASP A 302 -21.09 -6.98 -2.30
CA ASP A 302 -21.95 -7.26 -3.44
C ASP A 302 -22.46 -5.95 -4.04
N LEU A 303 -22.16 -5.70 -5.32
CA LEU A 303 -22.47 -4.43 -5.98
C LEU A 303 -23.97 -4.23 -6.23
N LYS A 304 -24.75 -5.32 -6.28
CA LYS A 304 -26.19 -5.26 -6.50
C LYS A 304 -26.94 -5.00 -5.19
N THR A 305 -26.63 -5.76 -4.14
CA THR A 305 -27.35 -5.68 -2.86
C THR A 305 -26.74 -4.64 -1.92
N LYS A 306 -25.51 -4.20 -2.17
CA LYS A 306 -24.69 -3.34 -1.29
C LYS A 306 -24.43 -3.96 0.08
N ALA A 307 -24.55 -5.28 0.20
CA ALA A 307 -24.30 -6.03 1.40
C ALA A 307 -22.91 -6.69 1.37
N ASN A 308 -22.40 -7.01 2.54
CA ASN A 308 -21.17 -7.80 2.69
C ASN A 308 -21.44 -9.25 2.26
N ALA A 309 -20.78 -9.69 1.20
CA ALA A 309 -20.99 -11.01 0.59
C ALA A 309 -20.44 -12.18 1.46
N PHE A 310 -19.65 -11.88 2.49
CA PHE A 310 -19.13 -12.91 3.41
C PHE A 310 -20.09 -13.26 4.54
N VAL A 311 -21.14 -12.46 4.74
CA VAL A 311 -22.14 -12.71 5.78
C VAL A 311 -22.99 -13.92 5.41
N SER A 312 -23.13 -14.86 6.35
CA SER A 312 -24.05 -15.99 6.20
C SER A 312 -25.45 -15.63 6.69
N ASP A 313 -26.46 -16.02 5.95
CA ASP A 313 -27.87 -16.01 6.33
C ASP A 313 -28.33 -17.34 6.97
N GLY A 314 -27.44 -18.34 6.97
CA GLY A 314 -27.69 -19.67 7.55
C GLY A 314 -27.40 -19.76 9.06
N ALA A 315 -28.30 -20.41 9.82
CA ALA A 315 -28.13 -20.61 11.24
C ALA A 315 -26.81 -21.35 11.58
N GLY A 316 -25.98 -20.72 12.41
CA GLY A 316 -24.76 -21.34 12.97
C GLY A 316 -23.52 -21.25 12.08
N GLN A 317 -23.58 -20.68 10.89
CA GLN A 317 -22.41 -20.44 10.04
C GLN A 317 -22.00 -18.96 10.07
N VAL A 318 -20.72 -18.69 10.33
CA VAL A 318 -20.19 -17.32 10.34
C VAL A 318 -20.01 -16.78 8.93
N LEU A 319 -19.47 -17.60 8.03
CA LEU A 319 -19.20 -17.23 6.63
C LEU A 319 -20.26 -17.83 5.69
N SER A 320 -20.66 -17.04 4.71
CA SER A 320 -21.38 -17.51 3.53
C SER A 320 -20.56 -18.55 2.75
N ASP A 321 -21.19 -19.27 1.81
CA ASP A 321 -20.48 -20.20 0.93
C ASP A 321 -19.40 -19.47 0.14
N LEU A 322 -19.68 -18.27 -0.37
CA LEU A 322 -18.71 -17.44 -1.05
C LEU A 322 -17.53 -17.11 -0.14
N GLY A 323 -17.77 -16.67 1.09
CA GLY A 323 -16.71 -16.38 2.08
C GLY A 323 -15.86 -17.61 2.40
N ARG A 324 -16.47 -18.79 2.52
CA ARG A 324 -15.75 -20.07 2.73
C ARG A 324 -14.88 -20.47 1.54
N PHE A 325 -15.38 -20.32 0.31
CA PHE A 325 -14.59 -20.62 -0.89
C PHE A 325 -13.47 -19.62 -1.09
N TYR A 326 -13.72 -18.34 -0.81
CA TYR A 326 -12.70 -17.31 -0.83
C TYR A 326 -11.57 -17.63 0.18
N LEU A 327 -11.92 -17.96 1.42
CA LEU A 327 -10.97 -18.41 2.45
C LEU A 327 -10.16 -19.64 1.98
N ALA A 328 -10.80 -20.64 1.39
CA ALA A 328 -10.13 -21.82 0.86
C ALA A 328 -9.12 -21.46 -0.23
N GLY A 329 -9.43 -20.48 -1.08
CA GLY A 329 -8.53 -19.94 -2.09
C GLY A 329 -7.29 -19.26 -1.49
N LEU A 330 -7.47 -18.45 -0.44
CA LEU A 330 -6.36 -17.83 0.29
C LEU A 330 -5.40 -18.88 0.86
N LEU A 331 -5.93 -19.93 1.46
CA LEU A 331 -5.11 -21.00 2.05
C LEU A 331 -4.39 -21.82 0.96
N ALA A 332 -5.08 -22.17 -0.12
CA ALA A 332 -4.53 -22.96 -1.20
C ALA A 332 -3.36 -22.25 -1.92
N ASN A 333 -3.46 -20.93 -2.07
CA ASN A 333 -2.49 -20.11 -2.78
C ASN A 333 -1.47 -19.43 -1.84
N ALA A 334 -1.49 -19.71 -0.54
CA ALA A 334 -0.69 -19.01 0.47
C ALA A 334 0.81 -18.97 0.16
N ARG A 335 1.38 -20.09 -0.31
CA ARG A 335 2.81 -20.17 -0.66
C ARG A 335 3.17 -19.31 -1.86
N ALA A 336 2.34 -19.30 -2.90
CA ALA A 336 2.55 -18.46 -4.08
C ALA A 336 2.35 -16.98 -3.74
N ALA A 337 1.33 -16.67 -2.94
CA ALA A 337 1.03 -15.31 -2.48
C ALA A 337 2.13 -14.73 -1.57
N ALA A 338 2.97 -15.57 -0.94
CA ALA A 338 4.07 -15.12 -0.09
C ALA A 338 5.05 -14.17 -0.81
N ALA A 339 5.22 -14.31 -2.12
CA ALA A 339 6.00 -13.39 -2.94
C ALA A 339 5.48 -11.93 -2.90
N PHE A 340 4.21 -11.72 -2.55
CA PHE A 340 3.55 -10.43 -2.49
C PHE A 340 3.19 -10.00 -1.07
N THR A 341 2.88 -10.94 -0.19
CA THR A 341 2.53 -10.64 1.21
C THR A 341 3.77 -10.44 2.07
N THR A 342 4.86 -11.14 1.76
CA THR A 342 6.12 -11.13 2.52
C THR A 342 7.31 -11.16 1.54
N PRO A 343 7.48 -10.08 0.73
CA PRO A 343 8.46 -10.09 -0.37
C PRO A 343 9.92 -10.00 0.07
N THR A 344 10.21 -9.69 1.35
CA THR A 344 11.58 -9.52 1.81
C THR A 344 12.08 -10.72 2.63
N LEU A 345 13.37 -11.01 2.54
CA LEU A 345 14.01 -12.00 3.44
C LEU A 345 13.85 -11.62 4.91
N ASN A 346 13.75 -10.33 5.20
CA ASN A 346 13.54 -9.81 6.53
C ASN A 346 12.15 -10.20 7.08
N GLY A 347 11.11 -10.19 6.23
CA GLY A 347 9.76 -10.58 6.60
C GLY A 347 9.64 -12.03 7.07
N TYR A 348 10.39 -12.94 6.47
CA TYR A 348 10.39 -14.36 6.90
C TYR A 348 10.98 -14.59 8.29
N LYS A 349 11.73 -13.66 8.85
CA LYS A 349 12.22 -13.73 10.24
C LYS A 349 11.10 -13.67 11.28
N ARG A 350 9.90 -13.25 10.87
CA ARG A 350 8.70 -13.19 11.71
C ARG A 350 8.10 -14.59 11.97
N TYR A 351 8.20 -15.51 11.02
CA TYR A 351 7.60 -16.83 11.09
C TYR A 351 8.41 -17.78 11.96
N ARG A 352 8.11 -17.74 13.27
CA ARG A 352 8.77 -18.58 14.26
C ARG A 352 7.71 -19.18 15.18
N PRO A 353 7.89 -20.41 15.67
CA PRO A 353 7.02 -20.96 16.70
C PRO A 353 6.90 -20.01 17.89
N TYR A 354 5.70 -19.87 18.41
CA TYR A 354 5.37 -19.02 19.59
C TYR A 354 5.64 -17.51 19.41
N ALA A 355 5.68 -17.03 18.18
CA ALA A 355 6.01 -15.62 17.88
C ALA A 355 4.79 -14.72 17.62
N LEU A 356 3.57 -15.14 17.94
CA LEU A 356 2.29 -14.46 17.65
C LEU A 356 2.09 -14.16 16.14
N ALA A 357 2.93 -14.74 15.29
CA ALA A 357 2.84 -14.69 13.84
C ALA A 357 2.50 -16.09 13.31
N PRO A 358 1.76 -16.20 12.21
CA PRO A 358 1.38 -17.50 11.66
C PRO A 358 2.61 -18.24 11.12
N ASP A 359 2.85 -19.45 11.60
CA ASP A 359 3.89 -20.36 11.08
C ASP A 359 3.32 -21.46 10.18
N ARG A 360 1.99 -21.52 10.03
CA ARG A 360 1.27 -22.56 9.27
C ARG A 360 0.14 -21.96 8.46
N VAL A 361 -0.19 -22.64 7.35
CA VAL A 361 -1.32 -22.30 6.48
C VAL A 361 -2.60 -22.90 7.05
N ILE A 362 -3.14 -22.27 8.08
CA ILE A 362 -4.37 -22.68 8.78
C ILE A 362 -5.27 -21.46 9.02
N TRP A 363 -6.54 -21.72 9.32
CA TRP A 363 -7.51 -20.71 9.69
C TRP A 363 -8.21 -21.04 10.99
N GLY A 364 -8.84 -20.06 11.60
CA GLY A 364 -9.67 -20.26 12.79
C GLY A 364 -10.59 -19.07 13.02
N GLN A 365 -11.71 -19.34 13.70
CA GLN A 365 -12.60 -18.29 14.14
C GLN A 365 -12.03 -17.63 15.39
N ASP A 366 -11.89 -16.30 15.34
CA ASP A 366 -11.39 -15.45 16.42
C ASP A 366 -10.10 -15.98 17.08
N ASN A 367 -9.20 -16.53 16.26
CA ASN A 367 -7.93 -17.10 16.70
C ASN A 367 -6.74 -16.32 16.12
N ARG A 368 -5.92 -15.71 16.97
CA ARG A 368 -4.74 -14.91 16.56
C ARG A 368 -3.50 -15.75 16.22
N GLY A 369 -3.52 -17.05 16.48
CA GLY A 369 -2.40 -17.97 16.16
C GLY A 369 -2.44 -18.55 14.76
N VAL A 370 -3.39 -18.15 13.90
CA VAL A 370 -3.59 -18.71 12.57
C VAL A 370 -3.22 -17.73 11.46
N MET A 371 -3.06 -18.25 10.24
CA MET A 371 -2.79 -17.43 9.07
C MET A 371 -3.98 -16.53 8.70
N VAL A 372 -5.18 -17.10 8.66
CA VAL A 372 -6.41 -16.36 8.38
C VAL A 372 -7.37 -16.50 9.53
N ARG A 373 -7.61 -15.39 10.23
CA ARG A 373 -8.58 -15.28 11.28
C ARG A 373 -9.93 -14.87 10.72
N VAL A 374 -10.96 -15.64 10.97
CA VAL A 374 -12.35 -15.32 10.63
C VAL A 374 -12.93 -14.47 11.76
N MET A 375 -13.34 -13.27 11.44
CA MET A 375 -13.90 -12.28 12.36
C MET A 375 -15.42 -12.16 12.16
N GLY A 376 -16.17 -12.01 13.24
CA GLY A 376 -17.61 -11.80 13.22
C GLY A 376 -18.42 -13.01 13.67
N ARG A 377 -19.73 -12.92 13.47
CA ARG A 377 -20.73 -13.93 13.86
C ARG A 377 -21.74 -14.13 12.72
N ALA A 378 -22.54 -15.19 12.82
CA ALA A 378 -23.64 -15.44 11.88
C ALA A 378 -24.58 -14.21 11.78
N GLY A 379 -24.85 -13.74 10.57
CA GLY A 379 -25.68 -12.57 10.31
C GLY A 379 -25.05 -11.21 10.63
N GLU A 380 -23.82 -11.16 11.11
CA GLU A 380 -23.18 -9.88 11.47
C GLU A 380 -22.60 -9.18 10.24
N PRO A 381 -23.01 -7.93 9.90
CA PRO A 381 -22.54 -7.21 8.72
C PRO A 381 -21.04 -6.95 8.68
N THR A 382 -20.37 -6.96 9.83
CA THR A 382 -18.92 -6.73 9.97
C THR A 382 -18.09 -7.99 9.78
N THR A 383 -18.70 -9.15 9.47
CA THR A 383 -18.00 -10.42 9.22
C THR A 383 -16.97 -10.27 8.10
N HIS A 384 -15.72 -10.64 8.37
CA HIS A 384 -14.62 -10.49 7.43
C HIS A 384 -13.47 -11.47 7.72
N LEU A 385 -12.47 -11.50 6.87
CA LEU A 385 -11.24 -12.28 7.02
C LEU A 385 -10.08 -11.34 7.35
N GLU A 386 -9.27 -11.70 8.33
CA GLU A 386 -8.00 -11.05 8.64
C GLU A 386 -6.85 -11.96 8.20
N ASN A 387 -6.11 -11.55 7.19
CA ASN A 387 -4.88 -12.24 6.79
C ASN A 387 -3.69 -11.66 7.58
N ARG A 388 -3.03 -12.51 8.36
CA ARG A 388 -2.01 -12.11 9.34
C ARG A 388 -0.56 -12.33 8.87
N VAL A 389 -0.35 -12.76 7.60
CA VAL A 389 1.01 -13.06 7.09
C VAL A 389 1.76 -11.83 6.59
N GLY A 390 1.09 -10.73 6.28
CA GLY A 390 1.67 -9.59 5.63
C GLY A 390 2.82 -8.93 6.41
N GLU A 391 3.84 -8.48 5.70
CA GLU A 391 4.85 -7.59 6.28
C GLU A 391 4.55 -6.13 5.95
N PRO A 392 4.86 -5.17 6.87
CA PRO A 392 4.53 -3.76 6.65
C PRO A 392 5.23 -3.12 5.45
N ALA A 393 6.33 -3.72 4.97
CA ALA A 393 7.07 -3.26 3.79
C ALA A 393 6.49 -3.76 2.46
N ALA A 394 5.52 -4.69 2.47
CA ALA A 394 4.92 -5.22 1.24
C ALA A 394 4.33 -4.12 0.35
N ASN A 395 4.41 -4.30 -0.98
CA ASN A 395 3.75 -3.40 -1.91
C ASN A 395 2.22 -3.60 -1.80
N PRO A 396 1.45 -2.57 -1.38
CA PRO A 396 0.03 -2.75 -1.07
C PRO A 396 -0.81 -3.14 -2.28
N TYR A 397 -0.46 -2.66 -3.46
CA TYR A 397 -1.18 -3.02 -4.69
C TYR A 397 -1.01 -4.50 -5.01
N LEU A 398 0.22 -5.02 -4.91
CA LEU A 398 0.51 -6.44 -5.18
C LEU A 398 -0.03 -7.33 -4.06
N TYR A 399 0.08 -6.90 -2.80
CA TYR A 399 -0.47 -7.67 -1.69
C TYR A 399 -2.00 -7.83 -1.84
N MET A 400 -2.75 -6.74 -1.99
CA MET A 400 -4.21 -6.80 -2.12
C MET A 400 -4.63 -7.51 -3.40
N ALA A 401 -3.93 -7.31 -4.52
CA ALA A 401 -4.15 -8.04 -5.77
C ALA A 401 -4.03 -9.55 -5.56
N SER A 402 -2.99 -9.99 -4.85
CA SER A 402 -2.77 -11.42 -4.57
C SER A 402 -3.90 -12.02 -3.72
N GLN A 403 -4.49 -11.23 -2.81
CA GLN A 403 -5.62 -11.66 -2.00
C GLN A 403 -6.89 -11.87 -2.85
N ILE A 404 -7.21 -10.90 -3.70
CA ILE A 404 -8.37 -11.00 -4.60
C ILE A 404 -8.21 -12.21 -5.54
N ILE A 405 -7.05 -12.33 -6.21
CA ILE A 405 -6.79 -13.43 -7.15
C ILE A 405 -6.89 -14.78 -6.43
N SER A 406 -6.24 -14.92 -5.27
CA SER A 406 -6.26 -16.16 -4.50
C SER A 406 -7.65 -16.52 -4.01
N GLY A 407 -8.37 -15.55 -3.45
CA GLY A 407 -9.73 -15.76 -2.95
C GLY A 407 -10.71 -16.14 -4.07
N MET A 408 -10.66 -15.40 -5.20
CA MET A 408 -11.54 -15.66 -6.35
C MET A 408 -11.17 -16.95 -7.09
N ASP A 409 -9.92 -17.43 -7.02
CA ASP A 409 -9.56 -18.77 -7.47
C ASP A 409 -10.31 -19.86 -6.67
N GLY A 410 -10.41 -19.66 -5.35
CA GLY A 410 -11.19 -20.56 -4.50
C GLY A 410 -12.69 -20.54 -4.80
N VAL A 411 -13.24 -19.37 -5.13
CA VAL A 411 -14.66 -19.23 -5.55
C VAL A 411 -14.90 -19.92 -6.89
N ALA A 412 -13.98 -19.76 -7.85
CA ALA A 412 -14.10 -20.38 -9.16
C ALA A 412 -13.88 -21.90 -9.16
N ARG A 413 -13.14 -22.43 -8.19
CA ARG A 413 -12.80 -23.85 -8.03
C ARG A 413 -13.11 -24.32 -6.61
N PRO A 414 -14.41 -24.46 -6.26
CA PRO A 414 -14.80 -24.85 -4.90
C PRO A 414 -14.13 -26.17 -4.48
N ARG A 415 -13.32 -26.12 -3.44
CA ARG A 415 -12.64 -27.29 -2.88
C ARG A 415 -13.36 -27.75 -1.63
N SER A 416 -14.10 -28.80 -1.69
CA SER A 416 -14.92 -29.34 -0.60
C SER A 416 -14.15 -29.83 0.63
N GLY A 417 -12.83 -29.99 0.54
CA GLY A 417 -11.99 -30.56 1.62
C GLY A 417 -11.19 -29.55 2.47
N CYS A 418 -11.02 -28.30 2.03
CA CYS A 418 -10.13 -27.36 2.72
C CYS A 418 -10.77 -26.59 3.88
N VAL A 419 -12.08 -26.63 4.03
CA VAL A 419 -12.84 -25.83 5.02
C VAL A 419 -13.11 -26.57 6.33
N GLY A 420 -12.75 -27.85 6.45
CA GLY A 420 -13.17 -28.75 7.53
C GLY A 420 -12.25 -28.84 8.74
N ARG A 421 -11.15 -28.10 8.84
CA ARG A 421 -10.25 -28.22 9.99
C ARG A 421 -10.09 -26.88 10.70
N HIS A 422 -10.82 -26.71 11.79
CA HIS A 422 -10.43 -25.77 12.84
C HIS A 422 -9.01 -26.10 13.30
N ALA A 423 -8.13 -25.10 13.44
CA ALA A 423 -6.93 -25.29 14.22
C ALA A 423 -7.37 -25.76 15.62
N LEU A 424 -6.95 -26.95 16.00
CA LEU A 424 -7.20 -27.50 17.31
C LEU A 424 -6.75 -26.50 18.38
N ARG A 425 -7.61 -26.27 19.35
CA ARG A 425 -7.23 -25.65 20.64
C ARG A 425 -6.15 -26.56 21.23
N GLY A 426 -4.93 -26.10 21.26
CA GLY A 426 -3.80 -26.71 21.89
C GLY A 426 -2.87 -25.65 22.43
#